data_4a6532acd47983cfb8559dc56ef4e643
#
_entry.id   4a6532acd47983cfb8559dc56ef4e643
#
_cell.length_a   1.000
_cell.length_b   1.000
_cell.length_c   1.000
_cell.angle_alpha   90.00
_cell.angle_beta   90.00
_cell.angle_gamma   90.00
#
_symmetry.space_group_name_H-M   'P 1'
#
loop_
_entity.id
_entity.type
_entity.pdbx_description
1 polymer ?
#
loop_
_entity_poly.entity_id
_entity_poly.type
_entity_poly.pdbx_seq_one_letter_code
_entity_poly.pdbx_strand_id
1 'polypeptide(L)'
;EALSRLSVINSYDEVTGASSYTKLGYNALNMNIAYKLYSLYSRTIIFMYLTYEKADNTEMLNYQNDGLLHSQNYMDGGKKETVNATLYANKGLGNLPIDAKLTTTFLWNRNEIAYNSIPFKMLVGNLKTDLGFVSRFKIPFNVEVDGLYNKLTNKVTDLNIDSSDKEFGGTAKLIFAKNKFASFVTGKWNKIENTSGSKILRDIDFSISYKIKKFTCKLSGTNIFHLNGINWLKQNVTPTYTSYVRYKQHSGNVMLSLTYQL
;
A
#
# COMPACT_ATOMS: atom_id res chain seq x y z
N GLU A 1 -10.80 30.89 4.85
CA GLU A 1 -10.48 30.52 3.46
C GLU A 1 -11.55 29.63 2.90
N ALA A 2 -12.04 30.00 1.72
CA ALA A 2 -13.10 29.27 1.04
C ALA A 2 -12.49 28.15 0.18
N LEU A 3 -12.84 26.92 0.46
CA LEU A 3 -12.45 25.76 -0.36
C LEU A 3 -13.59 25.42 -1.32
N SER A 4 -13.37 25.62 -2.61
CA SER A 4 -14.24 25.08 -3.65
C SER A 4 -13.65 23.74 -4.12
N ARG A 5 -14.41 22.65 -4.06
CA ARG A 5 -14.03 21.36 -4.59
C ARG A 5 -15.03 20.87 -5.60
N LEU A 6 -14.53 20.55 -6.79
CA LEU A 6 -15.29 19.89 -7.84
C LEU A 6 -14.97 18.39 -7.77
N SER A 7 -15.99 17.52 -7.64
CA SER A 7 -15.79 16.08 -7.77
C SER A 7 -16.57 15.54 -8.97
N VAL A 8 -15.86 14.78 -9.82
CA VAL A 8 -16.46 14.02 -10.92
C VAL A 8 -16.67 12.60 -10.45
N ILE A 9 -17.91 12.14 -10.41
CA ILE A 9 -18.26 10.85 -9.83
C ILE A 9 -18.31 9.75 -10.88
N ASN A 10 -18.84 10.05 -12.07
CA ASN A 10 -18.94 9.05 -13.13
C ASN A 10 -19.07 9.76 -14.50
N SER A 11 -18.62 9.10 -15.57
CA SER A 11 -18.72 9.61 -16.94
C SER A 11 -20.14 9.62 -17.51
N TYR A 12 -21.07 8.99 -16.82
CA TYR A 12 -22.50 8.91 -17.23
C TYR A 12 -23.40 9.81 -16.37
N ASP A 13 -22.90 10.37 -15.29
CA ASP A 13 -23.68 11.24 -14.40
C ASP A 13 -23.45 12.69 -14.77
N GLU A 14 -24.50 13.50 -14.66
CA GLU A 14 -24.38 14.93 -14.82
C GLU A 14 -23.49 15.50 -13.71
N VAL A 15 -22.45 16.21 -14.09
CA VAL A 15 -21.49 16.78 -13.14
C VAL A 15 -22.13 18.00 -12.48
N THR A 16 -22.59 17.84 -11.26
CA THR A 16 -22.98 18.96 -10.42
C THR A 16 -21.80 19.43 -9.58
N GLY A 17 -21.25 20.60 -9.86
CA GLY A 17 -20.28 21.26 -9.02
C GLY A 17 -20.97 21.89 -7.81
N ALA A 18 -20.64 21.44 -6.60
CA ALA A 18 -21.03 22.13 -5.38
C ALA A 18 -19.82 22.89 -4.82
N SER A 19 -19.91 24.19 -4.69
CA SER A 19 -19.00 24.99 -3.87
C SER A 19 -19.66 25.24 -2.53
N SER A 20 -19.12 24.64 -1.46
CA SER A 20 -19.53 25.02 -0.11
C SER A 20 -18.45 25.90 0.52
N TYR A 21 -18.87 27.05 1.05
CA TYR A 21 -18.00 27.88 1.88
C TYR A 21 -18.21 27.43 3.32
N THR A 22 -17.25 26.71 3.86
CA THR A 22 -17.28 26.35 5.28
C THR A 22 -16.27 27.20 6.04
N LYS A 23 -16.74 27.86 7.09
CA LYS A 23 -15.88 28.51 8.06
C LYS A 23 -15.46 27.44 9.06
N LEU A 24 -14.31 26.81 8.79
CA LEU A 24 -13.76 25.77 9.65
C LEU A 24 -13.27 26.38 10.98
N GLY A 25 -14.08 26.22 12.02
CA GLY A 25 -13.63 26.31 13.40
C GLY A 25 -13.62 24.91 13.98
N TYR A 26 -12.53 24.16 13.83
CA TYR A 26 -12.41 22.83 14.42
C TYR A 26 -11.48 22.83 15.62
N ASN A 27 -11.80 22.01 16.61
CA ASN A 27 -10.92 21.71 17.73
C ASN A 27 -10.14 20.43 17.40
N ALA A 28 -8.82 20.51 17.40
CA ALA A 28 -7.98 19.34 17.13
C ALA A 28 -6.98 19.11 18.27
N LEU A 29 -6.85 17.85 18.66
CA LEU A 29 -5.79 17.34 19.51
C LEU A 29 -4.85 16.49 18.67
N ASN A 30 -3.57 16.89 18.59
CA ASN A 30 -2.54 16.14 17.90
C ASN A 30 -1.46 15.72 18.90
N MET A 31 -1.13 14.43 18.91
CA MET A 31 -0.04 13.85 19.72
C MET A 31 0.90 13.09 18.80
N ASN A 32 2.21 13.36 18.96
CA ASN A 32 3.23 12.69 18.17
C ASN A 32 4.30 12.12 19.11
N ILE A 33 4.64 10.85 18.93
CA ILE A 33 5.72 10.18 19.66
C ILE A 33 6.67 9.58 18.63
N ALA A 34 7.96 9.90 18.77
CA ALA A 34 9.00 9.33 17.92
C ALA A 34 10.10 8.74 18.81
N TYR A 35 10.53 7.53 18.47
CA TYR A 35 11.65 6.86 19.11
C TYR A 35 12.63 6.37 18.06
N LYS A 36 13.93 6.59 18.31
CA LYS A 36 15.00 6.14 17.43
C LYS A 36 16.14 5.54 18.26
N LEU A 37 16.50 4.31 17.93
CA LEU A 37 17.67 3.62 18.44
C LEU A 37 18.61 3.30 17.29
N TYR A 38 19.89 3.60 17.48
CA TYR A 38 20.93 3.27 16.52
C TYR A 38 22.15 2.70 17.26
N SER A 39 22.60 1.52 16.87
CA SER A 39 23.78 0.88 17.43
C SER A 39 24.60 0.23 16.31
N LEU A 40 25.77 0.78 16.07
CA LEU A 40 26.74 0.21 15.12
C LEU A 40 27.26 -1.15 15.59
N TYR A 41 27.54 -1.27 16.89
CA TYR A 41 28.10 -2.48 17.49
C TYR A 41 27.16 -3.69 17.28
N SER A 42 25.87 -3.52 17.55
CA SER A 42 24.88 -4.59 17.37
C SER A 42 24.23 -4.58 15.99
N ARG A 43 24.66 -3.70 15.07
CA ARG A 43 24.05 -3.50 13.74
C ARG A 43 22.52 -3.35 13.84
N THR A 44 22.07 -2.54 14.82
CA THR A 44 20.66 -2.40 15.12
C THR A 44 20.21 -0.98 14.80
N ILE A 45 19.12 -0.87 14.06
CA ILE A 45 18.40 0.38 13.83
C ILE A 45 16.93 0.11 14.16
N ILE A 46 16.36 0.89 15.07
CA ILE A 46 14.93 0.85 15.36
C ILE A 46 14.42 2.28 15.23
N PHE A 47 13.35 2.44 14.50
CA PHE A 47 12.60 3.68 14.40
C PHE A 47 11.12 3.39 14.64
N MET A 48 10.52 4.12 15.56
CA MET A 48 9.10 4.05 15.85
C MET A 48 8.51 5.45 15.78
N TYR A 49 7.37 5.57 15.13
CA TYR A 49 6.61 6.80 15.04
C TYR A 49 5.15 6.50 15.30
N LEU A 50 4.52 7.25 16.19
CA LEU A 50 3.11 7.15 16.53
C LEU A 50 2.50 8.53 16.48
N THR A 51 1.40 8.66 15.76
CA THR A 51 0.56 9.87 15.76
C THR A 51 -0.85 9.53 16.18
N TYR A 52 -1.42 10.39 16.97
CA TYR A 52 -2.83 10.39 17.31
C TYR A 52 -3.41 11.75 16.99
N GLU A 53 -4.48 11.78 16.23
CA GLU A 53 -5.25 12.98 15.89
C GLU A 53 -6.70 12.75 16.26
N LYS A 54 -7.28 13.68 17.00
CA LYS A 54 -8.72 13.74 17.23
C LYS A 54 -9.18 15.15 16.90
N ALA A 55 -10.20 15.26 16.06
CA ALA A 55 -10.77 16.53 15.67
C ALA A 55 -12.29 16.47 15.69
N ASP A 56 -12.89 17.49 16.26
CA ASP A 56 -14.33 17.70 16.26
C ASP A 56 -14.67 18.88 15.34
N ASN A 57 -15.87 18.90 14.81
CA ASN A 57 -16.34 19.92 13.88
C ASN A 57 -15.57 19.96 12.54
N THR A 58 -15.11 18.80 12.09
CA THR A 58 -14.44 18.68 10.79
C THR A 58 -15.44 18.63 9.64
N GLU A 59 -14.96 18.84 8.43
CA GLU A 59 -15.75 18.52 7.23
C GLU A 59 -15.99 17.02 7.15
N MET A 60 -17.22 16.62 6.88
CA MET A 60 -17.59 15.27 6.52
C MET A 60 -18.12 15.22 5.09
N LEU A 61 -17.78 14.15 4.38
CA LEU A 61 -18.25 13.92 3.03
C LEU A 61 -19.71 13.45 3.09
N ASN A 62 -20.59 14.18 2.42
CA ASN A 62 -22.01 13.84 2.31
C ASN A 62 -22.30 13.31 0.89
N TYR A 63 -22.78 12.09 0.82
CA TYR A 63 -23.25 11.47 -0.40
C TYR A 63 -24.76 11.70 -0.52
N GLN A 64 -25.18 12.31 -1.61
CA GLN A 64 -26.60 12.50 -1.92
C GLN A 64 -26.99 11.64 -3.10
N ASN A 65 -28.11 10.97 -2.98
CA ASN A 65 -28.69 10.18 -4.06
C ASN A 65 -30.14 10.63 -4.28
N ASP A 66 -30.38 11.20 -5.44
CA ASP A 66 -31.73 11.60 -5.88
C ASP A 66 -32.03 10.85 -7.17
N GLY A 67 -32.45 9.60 -7.02
CA GLY A 67 -32.74 8.69 -8.12
C GLY A 67 -31.52 8.36 -8.98
N LEU A 68 -31.41 8.94 -10.16
CA LEU A 68 -30.29 8.72 -11.09
C LEU A 68 -29.11 9.66 -10.85
N LEU A 69 -29.29 10.70 -10.03
CA LEU A 69 -28.25 11.68 -9.75
C LEU A 69 -27.50 11.32 -8.46
N HIS A 70 -26.20 11.17 -8.58
CA HIS A 70 -25.30 10.99 -7.45
C HIS A 70 -24.44 12.24 -7.29
N SER A 71 -24.55 12.91 -6.17
CA SER A 71 -23.70 14.06 -5.86
C SER A 71 -22.91 13.86 -4.58
N GLN A 72 -21.81 14.56 -4.47
CA GLN A 72 -20.98 14.61 -3.26
C GLN A 72 -20.75 16.06 -2.88
N ASN A 73 -21.00 16.39 -1.63
CA ASN A 73 -20.70 17.69 -1.05
C ASN A 73 -20.08 17.50 0.33
N TYR A 74 -19.59 18.59 0.91
CA TYR A 74 -19.05 18.58 2.26
C TYR A 74 -20.04 19.26 3.21
N MET A 75 -20.16 18.70 4.41
CA MET A 75 -20.94 19.21 5.52
C MET A 75 -20.04 19.44 6.73
N ASP A 76 -20.38 20.42 7.54
CA ASP A 76 -19.73 20.67 8.82
C ASP A 76 -20.26 19.75 9.93
N GLY A 77 -19.54 19.70 11.04
CA GLY A 77 -19.96 19.01 12.26
C GLY A 77 -19.49 17.57 12.35
N GLY A 78 -18.63 17.13 11.44
CA GLY A 78 -18.04 15.79 11.46
C GLY A 78 -17.03 15.60 12.59
N LYS A 79 -16.78 14.35 12.93
CA LYS A 79 -15.73 13.93 13.87
C LYS A 79 -14.74 13.03 13.17
N LYS A 80 -13.45 13.25 13.48
CA LYS A 80 -12.36 12.46 12.96
C LYS A 80 -11.45 12.02 14.10
N GLU A 81 -11.07 10.77 14.10
CA GLU A 81 -10.08 10.21 15.01
C GLU A 81 -9.14 9.31 14.22
N THR A 82 -7.85 9.56 14.30
CA THR A 82 -6.84 8.85 13.52
C THR A 82 -5.70 8.41 14.43
N VAL A 83 -5.33 7.14 14.34
CA VAL A 83 -4.09 6.60 14.88
C VAL A 83 -3.24 6.12 13.73
N ASN A 84 -2.00 6.59 13.67
CA ASN A 84 -1.03 6.13 12.70
C ASN A 84 0.24 5.72 13.42
N ALA A 85 0.69 4.48 13.21
CA ALA A 85 1.90 3.95 13.82
C ALA A 85 2.80 3.33 12.75
N THR A 86 4.09 3.61 12.84
CA THR A 86 5.11 2.99 11.99
C THR A 86 6.22 2.45 12.88
N LEU A 87 6.57 1.20 12.69
CA LEU A 87 7.74 0.55 13.27
C LEU A 87 8.65 0.08 12.15
N TYR A 88 9.87 0.52 12.19
CA TYR A 88 10.95 -0.01 11.36
C TYR A 88 12.04 -0.56 12.28
N ALA A 89 12.45 -1.79 12.05
CA ALA A 89 13.57 -2.41 12.75
C ALA A 89 14.48 -3.12 11.73
N ASN A 90 15.76 -2.92 11.89
CA ASN A 90 16.78 -3.67 11.16
C ASN A 90 17.84 -4.12 12.16
N LYS A 91 18.13 -5.41 12.19
CA LYS A 91 19.07 -6.00 13.14
C LYS A 91 19.94 -7.07 12.50
N GLY A 92 21.26 -6.93 12.65
CA GLY A 92 22.19 -8.00 12.35
C GLY A 92 22.05 -9.16 13.34
N LEU A 93 22.01 -10.38 12.85
CA LEU A 93 21.82 -11.58 13.69
C LEU A 93 23.16 -12.08 14.27
N GLY A 94 23.70 -11.31 15.22
CA GLY A 94 24.92 -11.66 15.93
C GLY A 94 26.12 -11.86 14.98
N ASN A 95 26.76 -13.02 15.06
CA ASN A 95 27.90 -13.39 14.22
C ASN A 95 27.49 -13.91 12.82
N LEU A 96 26.21 -14.12 12.58
CA LEU A 96 25.74 -14.54 11.28
C LEU A 96 25.75 -13.34 10.31
N PRO A 97 26.20 -13.55 9.07
CA PRO A 97 26.14 -12.52 8.04
C PRO A 97 24.72 -12.38 7.47
N ILE A 98 23.74 -12.19 8.33
CA ILE A 98 22.33 -12.06 8.02
C ILE A 98 21.78 -10.86 8.78
N ASP A 99 21.01 -10.03 8.10
CA ASP A 99 20.23 -8.95 8.69
C ASP A 99 18.74 -9.29 8.60
N ALA A 100 18.03 -9.12 9.70
CA ALA A 100 16.57 -9.19 9.75
C ALA A 100 16.00 -7.77 9.67
N LYS A 101 14.99 -7.58 8.86
CA LYS A 101 14.26 -6.32 8.67
C LYS A 101 12.80 -6.52 9.01
N LEU A 102 12.22 -5.59 9.74
CA LEU A 102 10.79 -5.54 10.01
C LEU A 102 10.30 -4.13 9.72
N THR A 103 9.25 -4.02 8.94
CA THR A 103 8.50 -2.78 8.76
C THR A 103 7.03 -3.07 9.04
N THR A 104 6.45 -2.36 9.99
CA THR A 104 5.02 -2.47 10.29
C THR A 104 4.42 -1.08 10.25
N THR A 105 3.36 -0.91 9.48
CA THR A 105 2.53 0.29 9.48
C THR A 105 1.12 -0.06 9.90
N PHE A 106 0.58 0.71 10.81
CA PHE A 106 -0.77 0.60 11.29
C PHE A 106 -1.46 1.94 11.11
N LEU A 107 -2.59 1.94 10.44
CA LEU A 107 -3.50 3.07 10.32
C LEU A 107 -4.87 2.65 10.84
N TRP A 108 -5.40 3.41 11.77
CA TRP A 108 -6.77 3.32 12.18
C TRP A 108 -7.38 4.71 12.07
N ASN A 109 -8.47 4.81 11.31
CA ASN A 109 -9.17 6.04 11.08
C ASN A 109 -10.66 5.82 11.33
N ARG A 110 -11.23 6.63 12.19
CA ARG A 110 -12.66 6.73 12.43
C ARG A 110 -13.09 8.13 12.04
N ASN A 111 -13.94 8.24 11.04
CA ASN A 111 -14.51 9.49 10.60
C ASN A 111 -16.02 9.37 10.43
N GLU A 112 -16.70 10.49 10.49
CA GLU A 112 -18.10 10.57 10.14
C GLU A 112 -18.24 10.94 8.67
N ILE A 113 -19.15 10.26 7.99
CA ILE A 113 -19.61 10.53 6.63
C ILE A 113 -21.12 10.72 6.67
N ALA A 114 -21.68 11.43 5.75
CA ALA A 114 -23.13 11.59 5.68
C ALA A 114 -23.69 10.95 4.41
N TYR A 115 -24.93 10.48 4.48
CA TYR A 115 -25.71 10.04 3.37
C TYR A 115 -27.08 10.71 3.44
N ASN A 116 -27.45 11.47 2.42
CA ASN A 116 -28.63 12.33 2.41
C ASN A 116 -28.72 13.18 3.71
N SER A 117 -27.58 13.77 4.10
CA SER A 117 -27.44 14.59 5.34
C SER A 117 -27.59 13.84 6.66
N ILE A 118 -27.69 12.51 6.64
CA ILE A 118 -27.69 11.67 7.85
C ILE A 118 -26.27 11.19 8.12
N PRO A 119 -25.67 11.49 9.28
CA PRO A 119 -24.30 11.10 9.60
C PRO A 119 -24.18 9.61 9.93
N PHE A 120 -23.12 8.97 9.45
CA PHE A 120 -22.75 7.59 9.74
C PHE A 120 -21.29 7.51 10.17
N LYS A 121 -20.97 6.55 11.01
CA LYS A 121 -19.60 6.30 11.46
C LYS A 121 -18.91 5.34 10.49
N MET A 122 -17.84 5.80 9.87
CA MET A 122 -16.97 4.99 9.02
C MET A 122 -15.66 4.71 9.75
N LEU A 123 -15.23 3.46 9.74
CA LEU A 123 -13.99 3.00 10.31
C LEU A 123 -13.14 2.37 9.20
N VAL A 124 -11.92 2.86 9.06
CA VAL A 124 -10.92 2.33 8.13
C VAL A 124 -9.72 1.86 8.95
N GLY A 125 -9.38 0.59 8.83
CA GLY A 125 -8.19 0.02 9.44
C GLY A 125 -7.25 -0.53 8.37
N ASN A 126 -5.96 -0.24 8.48
CA ASN A 126 -4.94 -0.84 7.65
C ASN A 126 -3.76 -1.29 8.51
N LEU A 127 -3.42 -2.57 8.41
CA LEU A 127 -2.21 -3.13 9.02
C LEU A 127 -1.37 -3.76 7.92
N LYS A 128 -0.19 -3.22 7.71
CA LYS A 128 0.79 -3.78 6.78
C LYS A 128 2.06 -4.14 7.53
N THR A 129 2.55 -5.37 7.33
CA THR A 129 3.80 -5.86 7.93
C THR A 129 4.64 -6.52 6.85
N ASP A 130 5.87 -6.08 6.73
CA ASP A 130 6.90 -6.64 5.88
C ASP A 130 8.03 -7.18 6.78
N LEU A 131 8.33 -8.47 6.67
CA LEU A 131 9.43 -9.13 7.38
C LEU A 131 10.43 -9.66 6.36
N GLY A 132 11.68 -9.23 6.44
CA GLY A 132 12.72 -9.62 5.49
C GLY A 132 13.98 -10.14 6.17
N PHE A 133 14.67 -11.02 5.48
CA PHE A 133 15.99 -11.53 5.83
C PHE A 133 16.91 -11.36 4.63
N VAL A 134 18.07 -10.73 4.85
CA VAL A 134 19.06 -10.46 3.81
C VAL A 134 20.39 -11.05 4.25
N SER A 135 20.92 -11.98 3.47
CA SER A 135 22.26 -12.48 3.71
C SER A 135 23.34 -11.51 3.20
N ARG A 136 24.49 -11.51 3.85
CA ARG A 136 25.69 -10.74 3.47
C ARG A 136 26.90 -11.66 3.48
N PHE A 137 26.81 -12.75 2.75
CA PHE A 137 27.92 -13.71 2.66
C PHE A 137 29.09 -13.09 1.90
N LYS A 138 30.31 -13.44 2.30
CA LYS A 138 31.54 -13.08 1.56
C LYS A 138 31.73 -13.86 0.27
N ILE A 139 30.92 -14.91 0.06
CA ILE A 139 30.88 -15.69 -1.17
C ILE A 139 30.03 -14.98 -2.23
N PRO A 140 30.15 -15.35 -3.51
CA PRO A 140 29.37 -14.71 -4.59
C PRO A 140 27.84 -14.86 -4.51
N PHE A 141 27.34 -15.68 -3.59
CA PHE A 141 25.91 -15.95 -3.42
C PHE A 141 25.34 -15.22 -2.21
N ASN A 142 24.21 -14.55 -2.42
CA ASN A 142 23.40 -13.98 -1.36
C ASN A 142 21.93 -14.33 -1.57
N VAL A 143 21.17 -14.34 -0.50
CA VAL A 143 19.74 -14.67 -0.48
C VAL A 143 19.00 -13.54 0.23
N GLU A 144 17.89 -13.11 -0.36
CA GLU A 144 16.92 -12.22 0.27
C GLU A 144 15.58 -12.97 0.32
N VAL A 145 14.91 -12.96 1.47
CA VAL A 145 13.58 -13.55 1.66
C VAL A 145 12.73 -12.51 2.36
N ASP A 146 11.61 -12.17 1.77
CA ASP A 146 10.66 -11.22 2.34
C ASP A 146 9.27 -11.85 2.44
N GLY A 147 8.58 -11.60 3.54
CA GLY A 147 7.18 -11.93 3.76
C GLY A 147 6.37 -10.67 3.92
N LEU A 148 5.19 -10.63 3.32
CA LEU A 148 4.23 -9.54 3.37
C LEU A 148 2.93 -10.02 4.01
N TYR A 149 2.41 -9.23 4.94
CA TYR A 149 1.04 -9.29 5.40
C TYR A 149 0.41 -7.91 5.29
N ASN A 150 -0.75 -7.82 4.67
CA ASN A 150 -1.53 -6.59 4.59
C ASN A 150 -3.01 -6.91 4.84
N LYS A 151 -3.64 -6.13 5.72
CA LYS A 151 -5.07 -6.23 6.01
C LYS A 151 -5.69 -4.85 5.98
N LEU A 152 -6.62 -4.64 5.06
CA LEU A 152 -7.45 -3.45 4.97
C LEU A 152 -8.86 -3.81 5.41
N THR A 153 -9.44 -3.03 6.31
CA THR A 153 -10.83 -3.15 6.76
C THR A 153 -11.54 -1.83 6.57
N ASN A 154 -12.75 -1.88 6.00
CA ASN A 154 -13.64 -0.74 5.91
C ASN A 154 -14.99 -1.16 6.51
N LYS A 155 -15.48 -0.39 7.47
CA LYS A 155 -16.73 -0.66 8.16
C LYS A 155 -17.56 0.61 8.28
N VAL A 156 -18.82 0.54 7.86
CA VAL A 156 -19.82 1.59 8.16
C VAL A 156 -20.80 1.00 9.17
N THR A 157 -20.68 1.43 10.43
CA THR A 157 -21.28 0.73 11.58
C THR A 157 -22.80 0.67 11.48
N ASP A 158 -23.43 1.79 11.12
CA ASP A 158 -24.89 1.92 11.17
C ASP A 158 -25.59 1.30 9.95
N LEU A 159 -24.82 0.92 8.92
CA LEU A 159 -25.34 0.31 7.68
C LEU A 159 -25.00 -1.18 7.57
N ASN A 160 -24.35 -1.77 8.56
CA ASN A 160 -23.83 -3.15 8.52
C ASN A 160 -22.97 -3.46 7.27
N ILE A 161 -22.29 -2.44 6.74
CA ILE A 161 -21.35 -2.60 5.65
C ILE A 161 -20.00 -2.93 6.26
N ASP A 162 -19.48 -4.11 5.96
CA ASP A 162 -18.16 -4.56 6.39
C ASP A 162 -17.43 -5.18 5.19
N SER A 163 -16.26 -4.66 4.89
CA SER A 163 -15.38 -5.20 3.85
C SER A 163 -13.98 -5.36 4.39
N SER A 164 -13.35 -6.48 4.07
CA SER A 164 -11.99 -6.78 4.47
C SER A 164 -11.21 -7.38 3.31
N ASP A 165 -10.11 -6.74 2.98
CA ASP A 165 -9.13 -7.24 2.03
C ASP A 165 -7.91 -7.72 2.81
N LYS A 166 -7.45 -8.92 2.52
CA LYS A 166 -6.22 -9.50 3.12
C LYS A 166 -5.27 -9.91 2.02
N GLU A 167 -4.02 -9.63 2.23
CA GLU A 167 -2.94 -10.01 1.35
C GLU A 167 -1.84 -10.69 2.14
N PHE A 168 -1.48 -11.89 1.73
CA PHE A 168 -0.33 -12.63 2.23
C PHE A 168 0.61 -12.87 1.07
N GLY A 169 1.85 -12.53 1.23
CA GLY A 169 2.79 -12.71 0.16
C GLY A 169 4.20 -12.96 0.64
N GLY A 170 5.04 -13.29 -0.29
CA GLY A 170 6.46 -13.41 -0.03
C GLY A 170 7.27 -13.44 -1.31
N THR A 171 8.52 -13.07 -1.19
CA THR A 171 9.51 -13.17 -2.24
C THR A 171 10.74 -13.90 -1.72
N ALA A 172 11.34 -14.72 -2.59
CA ALA A 172 12.66 -15.31 -2.34
C ALA A 172 13.55 -14.98 -3.53
N LYS A 173 14.66 -14.31 -3.27
CA LYS A 173 15.59 -13.85 -4.28
C LYS A 173 16.97 -14.45 -4.04
N LEU A 174 17.48 -15.14 -5.04
CA LEU A 174 18.85 -15.62 -5.08
C LEU A 174 19.68 -14.67 -5.95
N ILE A 175 20.76 -14.18 -5.38
CA ILE A 175 21.67 -13.24 -6.04
C ILE A 175 23.02 -13.92 -6.19
N PHE A 176 23.57 -13.87 -7.40
CA PHE A 176 24.93 -14.26 -7.68
C PHE A 176 25.68 -13.09 -8.30
N ALA A 177 26.81 -12.73 -7.72
CA ALA A 177 27.69 -11.69 -8.25
C ALA A 177 29.16 -12.09 -8.09
N LYS A 178 29.87 -12.22 -9.23
CA LYS A 178 31.28 -12.53 -9.26
C LYS A 178 31.96 -11.81 -10.42
N ASN A 179 32.93 -10.98 -10.12
CA ASN A 179 33.70 -10.20 -11.10
C ASN A 179 32.79 -9.37 -12.04
N LYS A 180 32.73 -9.78 -13.30
CA LYS A 180 31.98 -9.10 -14.37
C LYS A 180 30.58 -9.67 -14.57
N PHE A 181 30.22 -10.73 -13.86
CA PHE A 181 28.95 -11.41 -13.95
C PHE A 181 28.07 -11.12 -12.74
N ALA A 182 26.83 -10.74 -12.97
CA ALA A 182 25.82 -10.62 -11.95
C ALA A 182 24.49 -11.18 -12.45
N SER A 183 23.83 -11.95 -11.59
CA SER A 183 22.52 -12.50 -11.88
C SER A 183 21.66 -12.55 -10.63
N PHE A 184 20.35 -12.50 -10.81
CA PHE A 184 19.39 -12.85 -9.78
C PHE A 184 18.18 -13.57 -10.36
N VAL A 185 17.56 -14.37 -9.50
CA VAL A 185 16.25 -14.96 -9.74
C VAL A 185 15.40 -14.66 -8.51
N THR A 186 14.18 -14.19 -8.72
CA THR A 186 13.21 -13.89 -7.66
C THR A 186 11.95 -14.71 -7.91
N GLY A 187 11.61 -15.59 -7.00
CA GLY A 187 10.30 -16.22 -6.91
C GLY A 187 9.36 -15.34 -6.10
N LYS A 188 8.14 -15.15 -6.57
CA LYS A 188 7.09 -14.35 -5.92
C LYS A 188 5.87 -15.21 -5.68
N TRP A 189 5.27 -15.06 -4.52
CA TRP A 189 4.01 -15.69 -4.18
C TRP A 189 3.14 -14.68 -3.44
N ASN A 190 1.88 -14.57 -3.85
CA ASN A 190 0.94 -13.66 -3.23
C ASN A 190 -0.46 -14.26 -3.23
N LYS A 191 -1.14 -14.23 -2.09
CA LYS A 191 -2.54 -14.60 -1.92
C LYS A 191 -3.33 -13.38 -1.52
N ILE A 192 -4.31 -13.01 -2.32
CA ILE A 192 -5.23 -11.91 -2.07
C ILE A 192 -6.59 -12.53 -1.74
N GLU A 193 -7.16 -12.14 -0.61
CA GLU A 193 -8.50 -12.51 -0.17
C GLU A 193 -9.32 -11.25 0.01
N ASN A 194 -10.48 -11.19 -0.60
CA ASN A 194 -11.45 -10.11 -0.44
C ASN A 194 -12.88 -10.68 -0.35
N THR A 195 -13.86 -9.81 -0.20
CA THR A 195 -15.28 -10.20 -0.14
C THR A 195 -15.76 -10.91 -1.42
N SER A 196 -15.06 -10.74 -2.55
CA SER A 196 -15.40 -11.37 -3.83
C SER A 196 -14.72 -12.72 -4.05
N GLY A 197 -13.82 -13.13 -3.16
CA GLY A 197 -13.13 -14.41 -3.24
C GLY A 197 -11.64 -14.34 -2.91
N SER A 198 -10.93 -15.39 -3.30
CA SER A 198 -9.49 -15.54 -3.05
C SER A 198 -8.76 -15.82 -4.36
N LYS A 199 -7.59 -15.21 -4.53
CA LYS A 199 -6.72 -15.42 -5.68
C LYS A 199 -5.28 -15.63 -5.24
N ILE A 200 -4.63 -16.62 -5.83
CA ILE A 200 -3.19 -16.86 -5.64
C ILE A 200 -2.45 -16.46 -6.91
N LEU A 201 -1.43 -15.64 -6.72
CA LEU A 201 -0.52 -15.19 -7.77
C LEU A 201 0.86 -15.78 -7.51
N ARG A 202 1.48 -16.32 -8.54
CA ARG A 202 2.86 -16.83 -8.48
C ARG A 202 3.59 -16.30 -9.69
N ASP A 203 4.81 -15.84 -9.49
CA ASP A 203 5.59 -15.30 -10.60
C ASP A 203 7.09 -15.47 -10.38
N ILE A 204 7.85 -15.32 -11.45
CA ILE A 204 9.31 -15.33 -11.44
C ILE A 204 9.83 -14.12 -12.20
N ASP A 205 10.80 -13.45 -11.59
CA ASP A 205 11.65 -12.47 -12.26
C ASP A 205 13.08 -12.99 -12.32
N PHE A 206 13.80 -12.63 -13.36
CA PHE A 206 15.22 -12.91 -13.45
C PHE A 206 15.99 -11.77 -14.11
N SER A 207 17.27 -11.71 -13.82
CA SER A 207 18.20 -10.83 -14.55
C SER A 207 19.57 -11.49 -14.58
N ILE A 208 20.19 -11.45 -15.73
CA ILE A 208 21.56 -11.91 -15.98
C ILE A 208 22.29 -10.77 -16.68
N SER A 209 23.43 -10.36 -16.15
CA SER A 209 24.24 -9.31 -16.73
C SER A 209 25.71 -9.71 -16.78
N TYR A 210 26.36 -9.32 -17.87
CA TYR A 210 27.78 -9.53 -18.06
C TYR A 210 28.45 -8.27 -18.59
N LYS A 211 29.55 -7.84 -17.94
CA LYS A 211 30.30 -6.64 -18.31
C LYS A 211 31.57 -7.02 -19.08
N ILE A 212 31.68 -6.50 -20.31
CA ILE A 212 32.85 -6.66 -21.19
C ILE A 212 33.46 -5.29 -21.44
N LYS A 213 34.56 -4.98 -20.75
CA LYS A 213 35.19 -3.63 -20.86
C LYS A 213 34.17 -2.53 -20.56
N LYS A 214 33.83 -1.71 -21.55
CA LYS A 214 32.86 -0.62 -21.47
C LYS A 214 31.42 -1.05 -21.82
N PHE A 215 31.20 -2.29 -22.25
CA PHE A 215 29.89 -2.82 -22.59
C PHE A 215 29.30 -3.63 -21.46
N THR A 216 28.00 -3.47 -21.21
CA THR A 216 27.22 -4.32 -20.34
C THR A 216 26.05 -4.91 -21.13
N CYS A 217 26.04 -6.24 -21.26
CA CYS A 217 24.91 -6.97 -21.83
C CYS A 217 24.04 -7.47 -20.66
N LYS A 218 22.72 -7.22 -20.72
CA LYS A 218 21.77 -7.64 -19.70
C LYS A 218 20.54 -8.26 -20.35
N LEU A 219 20.22 -9.49 -19.93
CA LEU A 219 18.95 -10.15 -20.20
C LEU A 219 18.14 -10.14 -18.92
N SER A 220 16.90 -9.68 -18.99
CA SER A 220 16.01 -9.65 -17.83
C SER A 220 14.59 -10.04 -18.23
N GLY A 221 13.90 -10.67 -17.30
CA GLY A 221 12.50 -11.01 -17.42
C GLY A 221 11.76 -10.67 -16.14
N THR A 222 10.55 -10.16 -16.28
CA THR A 222 9.65 -9.85 -15.16
C THR A 222 8.30 -10.47 -15.41
N ASN A 223 7.65 -10.99 -14.35
CA ASN A 223 6.33 -11.61 -14.37
C ASN A 223 6.21 -12.69 -15.47
N ILE A 224 7.17 -13.59 -15.53
CA ILE A 224 7.34 -14.57 -16.65
C ILE A 224 6.14 -15.50 -16.80
N PHE A 225 5.46 -15.85 -15.70
CA PHE A 225 4.28 -16.72 -15.78
C PHE A 225 3.02 -15.98 -16.24
N HIS A 226 3.08 -14.66 -16.33
CA HIS A 226 1.93 -13.81 -16.67
C HIS A 226 2.26 -12.83 -17.80
N LEU A 227 2.83 -13.32 -18.89
CA LEU A 227 3.19 -12.51 -20.06
C LEU A 227 2.00 -11.74 -20.66
N ASN A 228 0.79 -12.29 -20.55
CA ASN A 228 -0.44 -11.65 -21.02
C ASN A 228 -1.09 -10.72 -19.97
N GLY A 229 -0.47 -10.56 -18.80
CA GLY A 229 -0.99 -9.82 -17.67
C GLY A 229 -2.03 -10.62 -16.86
N ILE A 230 -2.40 -10.06 -15.73
CA ILE A 230 -3.39 -10.63 -14.81
C ILE A 230 -4.57 -9.68 -14.73
N ASN A 231 -5.78 -10.18 -14.95
CA ASN A 231 -7.00 -9.45 -14.69
C ASN A 231 -7.52 -9.80 -13.31
N TRP A 232 -7.87 -8.81 -12.52
CA TRP A 232 -8.53 -9.01 -11.24
C TRP A 232 -9.59 -7.94 -11.01
N LEU A 233 -10.59 -8.29 -10.22
CA LEU A 233 -11.70 -7.43 -9.87
C LEU A 233 -11.50 -6.94 -8.44
N LYS A 234 -11.60 -5.64 -8.24
CA LYS A 234 -11.72 -5.03 -6.93
C LYS A 234 -13.13 -4.51 -6.76
N GLN A 235 -13.76 -4.91 -5.68
CA GLN A 235 -15.05 -4.39 -5.28
C GLN A 235 -14.80 -3.20 -4.34
N ASN A 236 -15.37 -2.05 -4.67
CA ASN A 236 -15.45 -0.92 -3.77
C ASN A 236 -16.89 -0.79 -3.28
N VAL A 237 -17.06 -0.84 -1.97
CA VAL A 237 -18.37 -0.68 -1.33
C VAL A 237 -18.41 0.69 -0.67
N THR A 238 -19.37 1.49 -1.08
CA THR A 238 -19.70 2.76 -0.43
C THR A 238 -21.12 2.67 0.16
N PRO A 239 -21.55 3.58 1.00
CA PRO A 239 -22.91 3.57 1.52
C PRO A 239 -24.00 3.64 0.46
N THR A 240 -23.68 4.13 -0.75
CA THR A 240 -24.63 4.42 -1.82
C THR A 240 -24.60 3.43 -2.95
N TYR A 241 -23.43 2.83 -3.24
CA TYR A 241 -23.27 1.90 -4.35
C TYR A 241 -22.14 0.93 -4.13
N THR A 242 -22.21 -0.19 -4.83
CA THR A 242 -21.09 -1.13 -4.97
C THR A 242 -20.57 -1.03 -6.39
N SER A 243 -19.28 -0.71 -6.53
CA SER A 243 -18.63 -0.68 -7.82
C SER A 243 -17.60 -1.79 -7.96
N TYR A 244 -17.45 -2.31 -9.17
CA TYR A 244 -16.45 -3.31 -9.53
C TYR A 244 -15.45 -2.69 -10.48
N VAL A 245 -14.21 -2.59 -10.06
CA VAL A 245 -13.12 -2.08 -10.90
C VAL A 245 -12.27 -3.26 -11.35
N ARG A 246 -12.20 -3.45 -12.68
CA ARG A 246 -11.31 -4.45 -13.27
C ARG A 246 -9.93 -3.82 -13.44
N TYR A 247 -8.95 -4.37 -12.75
CA TYR A 247 -7.55 -4.03 -12.92
C TYR A 247 -6.89 -5.03 -13.87
N LYS A 248 -6.11 -4.51 -14.81
CA LYS A 248 -5.17 -5.32 -15.58
C LYS A 248 -3.77 -5.01 -15.06
N GLN A 249 -3.18 -5.97 -14.36
CA GLN A 249 -1.78 -5.84 -13.98
C GLN A 249 -0.90 -5.94 -15.22
N HIS A 250 0.20 -5.18 -15.25
CA HIS A 250 1.14 -5.20 -16.37
C HIS A 250 1.53 -6.62 -16.76
N SER A 251 1.51 -6.87 -18.05
CA SER A 251 2.03 -8.10 -18.65
C SER A 251 3.51 -8.26 -18.32
N GLY A 252 3.94 -9.49 -18.14
CA GLY A 252 5.35 -9.81 -18.04
C GLY A 252 6.09 -9.44 -19.31
N ASN A 253 7.38 -9.26 -19.21
CA ASN A 253 8.23 -8.99 -20.36
C ASN A 253 9.59 -9.69 -20.23
N VAL A 254 10.23 -9.87 -21.36
CA VAL A 254 11.63 -10.27 -21.47
C VAL A 254 12.34 -9.21 -22.30
N MET A 255 13.44 -8.70 -21.78
CA MET A 255 14.19 -7.60 -22.40
C MET A 255 15.68 -7.92 -22.46
N LEU A 256 16.27 -7.72 -23.62
CA LEU A 256 17.71 -7.69 -23.82
C LEU A 256 18.16 -6.24 -23.93
N SER A 257 19.14 -5.84 -23.14
CA SER A 257 19.72 -4.49 -23.19
C SER A 257 21.23 -4.54 -23.33
N LEU A 258 21.76 -3.63 -24.13
CA LEU A 258 23.19 -3.40 -24.28
C LEU A 258 23.50 -1.95 -23.92
N THR A 259 24.34 -1.76 -22.92
CA THR A 259 24.73 -0.43 -22.44
C THR A 259 26.22 -0.22 -22.66
N TYR A 260 26.59 0.94 -23.19
CA TYR A 260 27.97 1.38 -23.36
C TYR A 260 28.29 2.51 -22.38
N GLN A 261 29.39 2.40 -21.65
CA GLN A 261 29.90 3.46 -20.77
C GLN A 261 30.97 4.25 -21.54
N LEU A 262 30.72 5.53 -21.75
CA LEU A 262 31.65 6.48 -22.36
C LEU A 262 32.90 6.73 -21.49
#